data_5af8874595470a0d7d37d45fba6efd84
#
_entry.id   5af8874595470a0d7d37d45fba6efd84
#
_cell.length_a   1.000
_cell.length_b   1.000
_cell.length_c   1.000
_cell.angle_alpha   90.00
_cell.angle_beta   90.00
_cell.angle_gamma   90.00
#
_symmetry.space_group_name_H-M   'P 1'
#
loop_
_entity.id
_entity.type
_entity.pdbx_description
1 polymer ?
#
loop_
_entity_poly.entity_id
_entity_poly.type
_entity_poly.pdbx_seq_one_letter_code
_entity_poly.pdbx_strand_id
1 'polypeptide(L)'
;MKKSNCIEFYFDCSSPWTYLAFVEILPLSQRQNVEILWKPILVGGVFNSVNQDVYQFRENPNALKLGYSANDLNLWAKHRDINISKPKIFPVNSVKAMRGC
;
A
#
# COMPACT_ATOMS: atom_id res chain seq x y z
N MET A 1 5.35 -31.00 3.74
CA MET A 1 6.73 -30.48 3.73
C MET A 1 6.71 -29.01 4.14
N LYS A 2 7.53 -28.65 5.08
CA LYS A 2 7.58 -27.29 5.61
C LYS A 2 8.25 -26.36 4.58
N LYS A 3 7.61 -25.24 4.26
CA LYS A 3 8.22 -24.23 3.39
C LYS A 3 9.41 -23.59 4.11
N SER A 4 10.57 -23.54 3.46
CA SER A 4 11.79 -22.96 4.01
C SER A 4 11.81 -21.43 3.88
N ASN A 5 11.04 -20.89 2.93
CA ASN A 5 11.03 -19.45 2.61
C ASN A 5 9.65 -18.88 2.84
N CYS A 6 9.61 -17.65 3.37
CA CYS A 6 8.39 -16.90 3.53
C CYS A 6 8.63 -15.42 3.20
N ILE A 7 7.56 -14.71 2.86
CA ILE A 7 7.58 -13.28 2.59
C ILE A 7 6.72 -12.61 3.65
N GLU A 8 7.27 -11.66 4.38
CA GLU A 8 6.50 -10.82 5.27
C GLU A 8 5.90 -9.68 4.47
N PHE A 9 4.57 -9.58 4.48
CA PHE A 9 3.85 -8.53 3.76
C PHE A 9 3.20 -7.58 4.75
N TYR A 10 3.83 -6.43 4.92
CA TYR A 10 3.31 -5.36 5.77
C TYR A 10 2.38 -4.48 4.96
N PHE A 11 1.13 -4.31 5.43
CA PHE A 11 0.12 -3.66 4.61
C PHE A 11 -0.85 -2.82 5.44
N ASP A 12 -1.39 -1.79 4.79
CA ASP A 12 -2.51 -1.00 5.31
C ASP A 12 -3.52 -0.82 4.17
N CYS A 13 -4.77 -1.22 4.43
CA CYS A 13 -5.84 -1.18 3.43
C CYS A 13 -6.17 0.23 2.92
N SER A 14 -5.71 1.27 3.61
CA SER A 14 -5.93 2.65 3.17
C SER A 14 -5.00 3.07 2.03
N SER A 15 -3.97 2.29 1.72
CA SER A 15 -2.99 2.64 0.69
C SER A 15 -3.33 2.02 -0.66
N PRO A 16 -3.47 2.82 -1.74
CA PRO A 16 -3.66 2.28 -3.09
C PRO A 16 -2.44 1.49 -3.57
N TRP A 17 -1.24 1.84 -3.11
CA TRP A 17 -0.02 1.10 -3.42
C TRP A 17 -0.05 -0.31 -2.81
N THR A 18 -0.64 -0.45 -1.63
CA THR A 18 -0.88 -1.76 -1.01
C THR A 18 -1.78 -2.62 -1.89
N TYR A 19 -2.82 -2.04 -2.48
CA TYR A 19 -3.69 -2.77 -3.38
C TYR A 19 -2.92 -3.29 -4.60
N LEU A 20 -2.09 -2.47 -5.21
CA LEU A 20 -1.25 -2.88 -6.33
C LEU A 20 -0.33 -4.06 -5.95
N ALA A 21 0.31 -3.99 -4.80
CA ALA A 21 1.16 -5.07 -4.31
C ALA A 21 0.36 -6.34 -4.01
N PHE A 22 -0.82 -6.19 -3.44
CA PHE A 22 -1.69 -7.32 -3.07
C PHE A 22 -2.11 -8.14 -4.29
N VAL A 23 -2.50 -7.50 -5.38
CA VAL A 23 -2.97 -8.23 -6.58
C VAL A 23 -1.83 -9.00 -7.24
N GLU A 24 -0.58 -8.69 -6.96
CA GLU A 24 0.57 -9.41 -7.52
C GLU A 24 1.17 -10.44 -6.55
N ILE A 25 1.14 -10.18 -5.25
CA ILE A 25 1.84 -11.05 -4.28
C ILE A 25 1.23 -12.44 -4.18
N LEU A 26 -0.07 -12.58 -4.35
CA LEU A 26 -0.73 -13.89 -4.31
C LEU A 26 -0.26 -14.80 -5.44
N PRO A 27 -0.35 -14.40 -6.73
CA PRO A 27 0.17 -15.26 -7.80
C PRO A 27 1.69 -15.45 -7.70
N LEU A 28 2.43 -14.45 -7.24
CA LEU A 28 3.87 -14.58 -7.03
C LEU A 28 4.19 -15.65 -6.00
N SER A 29 3.50 -15.65 -4.88
CA SER A 29 3.64 -16.65 -3.82
C SER A 29 3.41 -18.06 -4.37
N GLN A 30 2.38 -18.23 -5.19
CA GLN A 30 2.07 -19.52 -5.81
C GLN A 30 3.17 -19.96 -6.79
N ARG A 31 3.64 -19.05 -7.64
CA ARG A 31 4.68 -19.36 -8.62
C ARG A 31 5.99 -19.75 -7.97
N GLN A 32 6.35 -19.09 -6.88
CA GLN A 32 7.62 -19.30 -6.18
C GLN A 32 7.52 -20.31 -5.03
N ASN A 33 6.32 -20.80 -4.75
CA ASN A 33 6.06 -21.73 -3.65
C ASN A 33 6.59 -21.19 -2.31
N VAL A 34 6.28 -19.94 -2.02
CA VAL A 34 6.62 -19.28 -0.75
C VAL A 34 5.36 -18.93 0.03
N GLU A 35 5.46 -18.97 1.34
CA GLU A 35 4.37 -18.59 2.24
C GLU A 35 4.35 -17.07 2.44
N ILE A 36 3.15 -16.49 2.51
CA ILE A 36 2.99 -15.09 2.85
C ILE A 36 2.64 -14.98 4.33
N LEU A 37 3.43 -14.21 5.06
CA LEU A 37 3.12 -13.83 6.44
C LEU A 37 2.47 -12.44 6.42
N TRP A 38 1.18 -12.40 6.65
CA TRP A 38 0.39 -11.17 6.60
C TRP A 38 0.61 -10.34 7.85
N LYS A 39 1.12 -9.12 7.69
CA LYS A 39 1.47 -8.21 8.78
C LYS A 39 0.69 -6.89 8.66
N PRO A 40 -0.53 -6.81 9.22
CA PRO A 40 -1.27 -5.54 9.17
C PRO A 40 -0.58 -4.46 9.98
N ILE A 41 -0.49 -3.26 9.41
CA ILE A 41 0.12 -2.11 10.07
C ILE A 41 -0.79 -0.88 9.91
N LEU A 42 -0.50 0.15 10.68
CA LEU A 42 -1.07 1.49 10.48
C LEU A 42 0.00 2.37 9.88
N VAL A 43 -0.12 2.64 8.57
CA VAL A 43 0.90 3.41 7.86
C VAL A 43 1.06 4.82 8.42
N GLY A 44 -0.02 5.43 8.91
CA GLY A 44 0.03 6.72 9.58
C GLY A 44 0.91 6.68 10.84
N GLY A 45 0.85 5.58 11.61
CA GLY A 45 1.71 5.39 12.76
C GLY A 45 3.18 5.29 12.38
N VAL A 46 3.48 4.60 11.27
CA VAL A 46 4.85 4.51 10.74
C VAL A 46 5.35 5.89 10.31
N PHE A 47 4.55 6.64 9.54
CA PHE A 47 4.94 7.99 9.12
C PHE A 47 5.22 8.91 10.31
N ASN A 48 4.36 8.84 11.32
CA ASN A 48 4.53 9.67 12.52
C ASN A 48 5.82 9.35 13.28
N SER A 49 6.25 8.10 13.25
CA SER A 49 7.45 7.68 13.98
C SER A 49 8.75 7.95 13.20
N VAL A 50 8.77 7.67 11.89
CA VAL A 50 10.02 7.62 11.13
C VAL A 50 10.04 8.44 9.84
N ASN A 51 8.92 9.01 9.41
CA ASN A 51 8.87 9.77 8.16
C ASN A 51 7.80 10.87 8.20
N GLN A 52 8.06 11.89 8.99
CA GLN A 52 7.13 13.03 9.11
C GLN A 52 7.10 13.93 7.88
N ASP A 53 8.05 13.79 6.96
CA ASP A 53 8.09 14.56 5.71
C ASP A 53 6.82 14.34 4.88
N VAL A 54 6.16 13.21 5.02
CA VAL A 54 4.88 12.94 4.35
C VAL A 54 3.83 13.99 4.74
N TYR A 55 3.77 14.37 6.01
CA TYR A 55 2.81 15.38 6.47
C TYR A 55 3.15 16.76 5.94
N GLN A 56 4.43 17.13 5.94
CA GLN A 56 4.88 18.41 5.36
C GLN A 56 4.52 18.49 3.88
N PHE A 57 4.71 17.40 3.14
CA PHE A 57 4.35 17.34 1.73
C PHE A 57 2.84 17.52 1.52
N ARG A 58 2.01 16.94 2.40
CA ARG A 58 0.55 17.09 2.33
C ARG A 58 0.09 18.51 2.63
N GLU A 59 0.75 19.18 3.57
CA GLU A 59 0.43 20.56 3.94
C GLU A 59 0.87 21.56 2.87
N ASN A 60 2.02 21.31 2.25
CA ASN A 60 2.60 22.19 1.23
C ASN A 60 3.07 21.35 0.04
N PRO A 61 2.16 20.81 -0.77
CA PRO A 61 2.51 19.89 -1.83
C PRO A 61 3.27 20.58 -2.97
N ASN A 62 4.28 19.88 -3.48
CA ASN A 62 4.94 20.25 -4.72
C ASN A 62 4.09 19.76 -5.89
N ALA A 63 3.59 20.70 -6.72
CA ALA A 63 2.66 20.39 -7.79
C ALA A 63 3.24 19.37 -8.81
N LEU A 64 4.53 19.50 -9.12
CA LEU A 64 5.18 18.57 -10.06
C LEU A 64 5.26 17.15 -9.50
N LYS A 65 5.66 17.02 -8.23
CA LYS A 65 5.73 15.72 -7.58
C LYS A 65 4.35 15.09 -7.41
N LEU A 66 3.34 15.92 -7.08
CA LEU A 66 1.97 15.44 -6.92
C LEU A 66 1.42 14.92 -8.24
N GLY A 67 1.63 15.66 -9.33
CA GLY A 67 1.22 15.24 -10.66
C GLY A 67 1.93 13.97 -11.13
N TYR A 68 3.22 13.87 -10.88
CA TYR A 68 3.99 12.66 -11.19
C TYR A 68 3.47 11.46 -10.41
N SER A 69 3.25 11.61 -9.11
CA SER A 69 2.77 10.52 -8.25
C SER A 69 1.40 10.02 -8.69
N ALA A 70 0.47 10.94 -9.02
CA ALA A 70 -0.85 10.57 -9.50
C ALA A 70 -0.77 9.82 -10.83
N ASN A 71 0.05 10.30 -11.75
CA ASN A 71 0.25 9.65 -13.06
C ASN A 71 0.89 8.26 -12.90
N ASP A 72 1.88 8.14 -12.02
CA ASP A 72 2.55 6.88 -11.72
C ASP A 72 1.57 5.85 -11.19
N LEU A 73 0.74 6.23 -10.22
CA LEU A 73 -0.30 5.35 -9.67
C LEU A 73 -1.28 4.90 -10.75
N ASN A 74 -1.72 5.82 -11.62
CA ASN A 74 -2.64 5.50 -12.72
C ASN A 74 -2.03 4.53 -13.72
N LEU A 75 -0.76 4.70 -14.06
CA LEU A 75 -0.05 3.81 -14.98
C LEU A 75 0.09 2.40 -14.38
N TRP A 76 0.42 2.30 -13.11
CA TRP A 76 0.49 1.00 -12.45
C TRP A 76 -0.87 0.32 -12.36
N ALA A 77 -1.93 1.07 -12.04
CA ALA A 77 -3.28 0.53 -12.00
C ALA A 77 -3.70 -0.02 -13.36
N LYS A 78 -3.42 0.73 -14.43
CA LYS A 78 -3.69 0.31 -15.79
C LYS A 78 -2.90 -0.94 -16.17
N HIS A 79 -1.62 -1.00 -15.79
CA HIS A 79 -0.76 -2.14 -16.05
C HIS A 79 -1.28 -3.41 -15.36
N ARG A 80 -1.85 -3.29 -14.16
CA ARG A 80 -2.41 -4.40 -13.39
C ARG A 80 -3.89 -4.65 -13.68
N ASP A 81 -4.50 -3.89 -14.58
CA ASP A 81 -5.91 -3.99 -14.95
C ASP A 81 -6.84 -3.86 -13.75
N ILE A 82 -6.59 -2.88 -12.91
CA ILE A 82 -7.43 -2.55 -11.75
C ILE A 82 -7.86 -1.09 -11.79
N ASN A 83 -8.98 -0.80 -11.13
CA ASN A 83 -9.51 0.56 -11.01
C ASN A 83 -9.20 1.11 -9.62
N ILE A 84 -8.54 2.25 -9.59
CA ILE A 84 -8.28 2.98 -8.36
C ILE A 84 -8.88 4.37 -8.51
N SER A 85 -9.80 4.73 -7.61
CA SER A 85 -10.40 6.05 -7.56
C SER A 85 -10.12 6.71 -6.22
N LYS A 86 -10.01 8.05 -6.24
CA LYS A 86 -9.78 8.81 -5.03
C LYS A 86 -11.02 8.77 -4.15
N PRO A 87 -10.90 8.40 -2.86
CA PRO A 87 -12.05 8.43 -1.95
C PRO A 87 -12.51 9.86 -1.67
N LYS A 88 -13.79 10.01 -1.30
CA LYS A 88 -14.34 11.33 -0.95
C LYS A 88 -13.65 11.94 0.26
N ILE A 89 -13.25 11.10 1.22
CA ILE A 89 -12.52 11.50 2.42
C ILE A 89 -11.12 10.92 2.33
N PHE A 90 -10.11 11.78 2.35
CA PHE A 90 -8.72 11.36 2.27
C PHE A 90 -7.85 12.23 3.20
N PRO A 91 -6.95 11.64 3.97
CA PRO A 91 -6.70 10.20 4.10
C PRO A 91 -7.81 9.47 4.87
N VAL A 92 -7.97 8.19 4.57
CA VAL A 92 -8.95 7.33 5.24
C VAL A 92 -8.36 6.82 6.55
N ASN A 93 -9.17 6.84 7.62
CA ASN A 93 -8.76 6.25 8.89
C ASN A 93 -9.03 4.74 8.86
N SER A 94 -7.96 3.95 8.79
CA SER A 94 -8.04 2.50 8.65
C SER A 94 -7.87 1.72 9.96
N VAL A 95 -7.85 2.41 11.12
CA VAL A 95 -7.54 1.77 12.41
C VAL A 95 -8.45 0.56 12.67
N LYS A 96 -9.75 0.73 12.53
CA LYS A 96 -10.70 -0.36 12.81
C LYS A 96 -10.54 -1.52 11.82
N ALA A 97 -10.33 -1.21 10.54
CA ALA A 97 -10.14 -2.21 9.50
C ALA A 97 -8.87 -3.03 9.77
N MET A 98 -7.77 -2.36 10.11
CA MET A 98 -6.49 -3.04 10.33
C MET A 98 -6.49 -3.87 11.62
N ARG A 99 -7.27 -3.48 12.63
CA ARG A 99 -7.45 -4.27 13.84
C ARG A 99 -8.22 -5.57 13.60
N GLY A 100 -9.07 -5.58 12.58
CA GLY A 100 -9.84 -6.76 12.19
C GLY A 100 -9.09 -7.77 11.34
N CYS A 101 -7.91 -7.39 10.85
CA CYS A 101 -7.11 -8.29 10.00
C CYS A 101 -6.37 -9.37 10.83
#